data_c38c28e3ba0a939e8f34836e1b7614b8
#
_entry.id   c38c28e3ba0a939e8f34836e1b7614b8
#
_cell.length_a   1.000
_cell.length_b   1.000
_cell.length_c   1.000
_cell.angle_alpha   90.00
_cell.angle_beta   90.00
_cell.angle_gamma   90.00
#
_symmetry.space_group_name_H-M   'P 1'
#
loop_
_entity.id
_entity.type
_entity.pdbx_description
1 polymer ?
#
loop_
_entity_poly.entity_id
_entity_poly.type
_entity_poly.pdbx_seq_one_letter_code
_entity_poly.pdbx_strand_id
1 'polypeptide(L)'
;METRDAEAIRGLLAEFLGFLKHKVEKGSLTLEEQQALLRVFEESIPVYATADDIAAYYGKTKEAVHLIVHRKLLSKPKRRVLYDFREFRKIAPEKWRK
;
A
#
# COMPACT_ATOMS: atom_id res chain seq x y z
N MET A 1 -11.66 17.23 -21.36
CA MET A 1 -11.63 16.47 -20.11
C MET A 1 -11.76 17.40 -18.92
N GLU A 2 -12.65 17.08 -18.05
CA GLU A 2 -12.86 17.91 -16.87
C GLU A 2 -11.71 17.74 -15.88
N THR A 3 -11.19 18.88 -15.41
CA THR A 3 -10.09 18.86 -14.43
C THR A 3 -10.68 18.87 -13.03
N ARG A 4 -10.37 17.86 -12.25
CA ARG A 4 -10.81 17.79 -10.86
C ARG A 4 -9.71 18.30 -9.95
N ASP A 5 -10.08 18.97 -8.87
CA ASP A 5 -9.08 19.39 -7.91
C ASP A 5 -8.59 18.21 -7.07
N ALA A 6 -7.48 18.42 -6.36
CA ALA A 6 -6.84 17.35 -5.60
C ALA A 6 -7.75 16.77 -4.51
N GLU A 7 -8.57 17.61 -3.91
CA GLU A 7 -9.46 17.18 -2.84
C GLU A 7 -10.57 16.28 -3.36
N ALA A 8 -11.13 16.62 -4.52
CA ALA A 8 -12.17 15.83 -5.16
C ALA A 8 -11.61 14.46 -5.60
N ILE A 9 -10.40 14.47 -6.14
CA ILE A 9 -9.74 13.23 -6.56
C ILE A 9 -9.51 12.32 -5.36
N ARG A 10 -9.01 12.87 -4.26
CA ARG A 10 -8.75 12.10 -3.05
C ARG A 10 -10.03 11.48 -2.50
N GLY A 11 -11.11 12.26 -2.45
CA GLY A 11 -12.39 11.78 -1.97
C GLY A 11 -12.93 10.62 -2.81
N LEU A 12 -12.82 10.77 -4.14
CA LEU A 12 -13.31 9.75 -5.06
C LEU A 12 -12.47 8.47 -4.95
N LEU A 13 -11.16 8.61 -4.84
CA LEU A 13 -10.27 7.46 -4.66
C LEU A 13 -10.58 6.74 -3.35
N ALA A 14 -10.76 7.48 -2.26
CA ALA A 14 -11.07 6.88 -0.98
C ALA A 14 -12.39 6.10 -1.05
N GLU A 15 -13.37 6.65 -1.74
CA GLU A 15 -14.66 5.99 -1.91
C GLU A 15 -14.55 4.69 -2.70
N PHE A 16 -13.85 4.73 -3.83
CA PHE A 16 -13.66 3.53 -4.65
C PHE A 16 -12.86 2.46 -3.90
N LEU A 17 -11.79 2.86 -3.23
CA LEU A 17 -10.96 1.92 -2.49
C LEU A 17 -11.72 1.31 -1.32
N GLY A 18 -12.53 2.12 -0.64
CA GLY A 18 -13.38 1.63 0.45
C GLY A 18 -14.41 0.63 -0.04
N PHE A 19 -15.01 0.90 -1.19
CA PHE A 19 -15.98 -0.01 -1.78
C PHE A 19 -15.34 -1.33 -2.22
N LEU A 20 -14.17 -1.26 -2.85
CA LEU A 20 -13.45 -2.46 -3.24
C LEU A 20 -13.03 -3.29 -2.04
N LYS A 21 -12.57 -2.64 -1.00
CA LYS A 21 -12.21 -3.33 0.25
C LYS A 21 -13.43 -4.07 0.81
N HIS A 22 -14.56 -3.40 0.82
CA HIS A 22 -15.81 -3.98 1.30
C HIS A 22 -16.18 -5.22 0.49
N LYS A 23 -16.08 -5.16 -0.84
CA LYS A 23 -16.39 -6.29 -1.70
C LYS A 23 -15.45 -7.47 -1.47
N VAL A 24 -14.17 -7.19 -1.28
CA VAL A 24 -13.18 -8.23 -1.00
C VAL A 24 -13.50 -8.92 0.32
N GLU A 25 -13.76 -8.14 1.35
CA GLU A 25 -14.06 -8.69 2.68
C GLU A 25 -15.33 -9.53 2.70
N LYS A 26 -16.30 -9.17 1.88
CA LYS A 26 -17.56 -9.93 1.77
C LYS A 26 -17.46 -11.10 0.80
N GLY A 27 -16.35 -11.24 0.11
CA GLY A 27 -16.20 -12.31 -0.88
C GLY A 27 -17.05 -12.13 -2.12
N SER A 28 -17.40 -10.88 -2.45
CA SER A 28 -18.25 -10.56 -3.61
C SER A 28 -17.49 -10.49 -4.92
N LEU A 29 -16.15 -10.44 -4.87
CA LEU A 29 -15.34 -10.43 -6.07
C LEU A 29 -14.94 -11.86 -6.43
N THR A 30 -14.94 -12.16 -7.71
CA THR A 30 -14.43 -13.45 -8.18
C THR A 30 -12.92 -13.50 -7.99
N LEU A 31 -12.37 -14.70 -7.98
CA LEU A 31 -10.92 -14.86 -7.89
C LEU A 31 -10.21 -14.13 -9.04
N GLU A 32 -10.77 -14.22 -10.25
CA GLU A 32 -10.20 -13.55 -11.41
C GLU A 32 -10.18 -12.03 -11.24
N GLU A 33 -11.26 -11.46 -10.71
CA GLU A 33 -11.31 -10.03 -10.44
C GLU A 33 -10.29 -9.63 -9.39
N GLN A 34 -10.15 -10.41 -8.34
CA GLN A 34 -9.17 -10.15 -7.29
C GLN A 34 -7.75 -10.21 -7.84
N GLN A 35 -7.46 -11.19 -8.68
CA GLN A 35 -6.14 -11.33 -9.29
C GLN A 35 -5.83 -10.17 -10.22
N ALA A 36 -6.83 -9.69 -10.97
CA ALA A 36 -6.64 -8.55 -11.86
C ALA A 36 -6.32 -7.28 -11.08
N LEU A 37 -7.05 -7.03 -10.00
CA LEU A 37 -6.78 -5.87 -9.13
C LEU A 37 -5.41 -5.95 -8.49
N LEU A 38 -5.06 -7.13 -7.99
CA LEU A 38 -3.76 -7.34 -7.36
C LEU A 38 -2.62 -7.06 -8.34
N ARG A 39 -2.77 -7.51 -9.56
CA ARG A 39 -1.78 -7.28 -10.61
C ARG A 39 -1.58 -5.79 -10.87
N VAL A 40 -2.67 -5.02 -10.91
CA VAL A 40 -2.59 -3.58 -11.10
C VAL A 40 -1.75 -2.94 -9.99
N PHE A 41 -2.02 -3.30 -8.74
CA PHE A 41 -1.28 -2.74 -7.61
C PHE A 41 0.18 -3.18 -7.58
N GLU A 42 0.46 -4.42 -7.95
CA GLU A 42 1.82 -4.94 -7.88
C GLU A 42 2.69 -4.54 -9.07
N GLU A 43 2.12 -4.40 -10.25
CA GLU A 43 2.89 -4.21 -11.48
C GLU A 43 2.80 -2.82 -12.09
N SER A 44 1.68 -2.16 -11.93
CA SER A 44 1.42 -0.93 -12.67
C SER A 44 1.63 0.36 -11.90
N ILE A 45 1.38 0.34 -10.61
CA ILE A 45 1.36 1.58 -9.82
C ILE A 45 2.30 1.49 -8.63
N PRO A 46 3.40 2.28 -8.63
CA PRO A 46 4.25 2.36 -7.45
C PRO A 46 3.47 2.99 -6.30
N VAL A 47 3.56 2.40 -5.13
CA VAL A 47 2.91 2.92 -3.94
C VAL A 47 4.01 3.33 -2.95
N TYR A 48 4.35 4.61 -2.96
CA TYR A 48 5.40 5.12 -2.07
C TYR A 48 4.81 5.55 -0.75
N ALA A 49 5.53 5.27 0.32
CA ALA A 49 5.09 5.59 1.67
C ALA A 49 6.29 5.95 2.54
N THR A 50 6.05 6.79 3.54
CA THR A 50 7.07 7.08 4.53
C THR A 50 7.11 5.95 5.56
N ALA A 51 8.19 5.90 6.36
CA ALA A 51 8.25 4.94 7.44
C ALA A 51 7.10 5.14 8.44
N ASP A 52 6.69 6.38 8.64
CA ASP A 52 5.57 6.69 9.53
C ASP A 52 4.26 6.11 8.99
N ASP A 53 4.02 6.24 7.68
CA ASP A 53 2.83 5.68 7.06
C ASP A 53 2.79 4.16 7.18
N ILE A 54 3.93 3.52 6.94
CA ILE A 54 4.03 2.07 7.02
C ILE A 54 3.83 1.59 8.46
N ALA A 55 4.46 2.30 9.41
CA ALA A 55 4.32 1.97 10.82
C ALA A 55 2.85 2.09 11.27
N ALA A 56 2.18 3.16 10.86
CA ALA A 56 0.78 3.36 11.21
C ALA A 56 -0.11 2.25 10.65
N TYR A 57 0.15 1.85 9.41
CA TYR A 57 -0.64 0.79 8.78
C TYR A 57 -0.52 -0.54 9.52
N TYR A 58 0.69 -0.89 9.95
CA TYR A 58 0.93 -2.16 10.65
C TYR A 58 0.75 -2.06 12.16
N GLY A 59 0.54 -0.85 12.69
CA GLY A 59 0.44 -0.66 14.14
C GLY A 59 1.78 -0.87 14.84
N LYS A 60 2.87 -0.46 14.20
CA LYS A 60 4.23 -0.62 14.72
C LYS A 60 4.92 0.72 14.83
N THR A 61 6.16 0.71 15.32
CA THR A 61 6.93 1.94 15.44
C THR A 61 7.74 2.20 14.17
N LYS A 62 8.08 3.46 13.97
CA LYS A 62 8.93 3.89 12.87
C LYS A 62 10.28 3.17 12.92
N GLU A 63 10.81 3.01 14.12
CA GLU A 63 12.10 2.33 14.34
C GLU A 63 12.04 0.87 13.91
N ALA A 64 10.93 0.22 14.15
CA ALA A 64 10.74 -1.16 13.72
C ALA A 64 10.75 -1.28 12.20
N VAL A 65 10.13 -0.31 11.51
CA VAL A 65 10.13 -0.26 10.05
C VAL A 65 11.56 -0.09 9.53
N HIS A 66 12.30 0.87 10.09
CA HIS A 66 13.68 1.11 9.68
C HIS A 66 14.56 -0.12 9.89
N LEU A 67 14.36 -0.83 10.98
CA LEU A 67 15.13 -2.02 11.29
C LEU A 67 14.93 -3.11 10.23
N ILE A 68 13.69 -3.31 9.80
CA ILE A 68 13.37 -4.31 8.78
C ILE A 68 13.99 -3.92 7.44
N VAL A 69 13.87 -2.66 7.05
CA VAL A 69 14.46 -2.17 5.80
C VAL A 69 15.97 -2.40 5.81
N HIS A 70 16.61 -2.08 6.92
CA HIS A 70 18.05 -2.25 7.05
C HIS A 70 18.47 -3.73 6.96
N ARG A 71 17.77 -4.60 7.64
CA ARG A 71 18.09 -6.03 7.66
C ARG A 71 17.84 -6.73 6.33
N LYS A 72 16.81 -6.32 5.63
CA LYS A 72 16.39 -6.99 4.40
C LYS A 72 16.96 -6.34 3.14
N LEU A 73 17.79 -5.33 3.29
CA LEU A 73 18.43 -4.66 2.17
C LEU A 73 17.43 -4.18 1.12
N LEU A 74 16.34 -3.60 1.59
CA LEU A 74 15.34 -3.03 0.69
C LEU A 74 15.97 -1.94 -0.16
N SER A 75 15.44 -1.73 -1.35
CA SER A 75 15.89 -0.67 -2.24
C SER A 75 15.94 0.68 -1.52
N LYS A 76 16.94 1.49 -1.84
CA LYS A 76 17.08 2.79 -1.21
C LYS A 76 15.83 3.63 -1.44
N PRO A 77 15.42 4.41 -0.45
CA PRO A 77 14.23 5.25 -0.60
C PRO A 77 14.42 6.29 -1.69
N LYS A 78 13.32 6.62 -2.35
CA LYS A 78 13.27 7.69 -3.33
C LYS A 78 13.17 9.00 -2.58
N ARG A 79 14.05 9.94 -2.91
CA ARG A 79 14.07 11.22 -2.22
C ARG A 79 13.97 10.98 -0.73
N ARG A 80 13.86 11.95 0.06
CA ARG A 80 13.76 11.85 1.51
C ARG A 80 13.74 10.39 1.95
N VAL A 81 12.66 9.87 2.40
CA VAL A 81 12.59 8.51 2.93
C VAL A 81 11.30 7.85 2.47
N LEU A 82 11.09 7.87 1.17
CA LEU A 82 9.93 7.18 0.60
C LEU A 82 10.33 5.78 0.19
N TYR A 83 9.62 4.82 0.70
CA TYR A 83 9.82 3.41 0.38
C TYR A 83 8.69 2.92 -0.51
N ASP A 84 8.99 1.96 -1.38
CA ASP A 84 7.95 1.31 -2.17
C ASP A 84 7.24 0.32 -1.25
N PHE A 85 5.99 0.59 -0.93
CA PHE A 85 5.20 -0.27 -0.06
C PHE A 85 5.08 -1.69 -0.59
N ARG A 86 5.09 -1.87 -1.91
CA ARG A 86 5.01 -3.19 -2.51
C ARG A 86 6.22 -4.05 -2.14
N GLU A 87 7.40 -3.43 -2.11
CA GLU A 87 8.61 -4.12 -1.68
C GLU A 87 8.59 -4.39 -0.18
N PHE A 88 8.18 -3.40 0.60
CA PHE A 88 8.12 -3.57 2.04
C PHE A 88 7.16 -4.68 2.45
N ARG A 89 6.02 -4.77 1.77
CA ARG A 89 5.03 -5.80 2.05
C ARG A 89 5.62 -7.21 1.92
N LYS A 90 6.54 -7.40 0.98
CA LYS A 90 7.18 -8.69 0.75
C LYS A 90 8.14 -9.08 1.85
N ILE A 91 8.76 -8.11 2.50
CA ILE A 91 9.76 -8.36 3.54
C ILE A 91 9.23 -8.17 4.96
N ALA A 92 8.03 -7.66 5.11
CA ALA A 92 7.43 -7.47 6.43
C ALA A 92 7.28 -8.82 7.13
N PRO A 93 7.58 -8.88 8.45
CA PRO A 93 7.39 -10.12 9.18
C PRO A 93 5.97 -10.63 9.06
N GLU A 94 5.84 -11.94 8.95
CA GLU A 94 4.52 -12.54 8.79
C GLU A 94 3.57 -12.16 9.92
N LYS A 95 4.09 -12.05 11.13
CA LYS A 95 3.27 -11.66 12.29
C LYS A 95 2.71 -10.24 12.20
N TRP A 96 3.25 -9.40 11.31
CA TRP A 96 2.73 -8.04 11.10
C TRP A 96 1.54 -8.02 10.16
N ARG A 97 1.41 -9.06 9.35
CA ARG A 97 0.34 -9.11 8.35
C ARG A 97 -1.01 -9.32 9.00
N LYS A 98 -1.99 -8.64 8.47
CA LYS A 98 -3.35 -8.73 8.98
C LYS A 98 -4.15 -9.78 8.24
#